data_124b3ab9daa48a3640338a4f1c6a7e2e
#
_entry.id   124b3ab9daa48a3640338a4f1c6a7e2e
#
_cell.length_a   1.000
_cell.length_b   1.000
_cell.length_c   1.000
_cell.angle_alpha   90.00
_cell.angle_beta   90.00
_cell.angle_gamma   90.00
#
_symmetry.space_group_name_H-M   'P 1'
#
loop_
_entity.id
_entity.type
_entity.pdbx_description
1 polymer ?
#
loop_
_entity_poly.entity_id
_entity_poly.type
_entity_poly.pdbx_seq_one_letter_code
_entity_poly.pdbx_strand_id
1 'polypeptide(L)'
;MAKKERKGNYRKVKAWVKTVDSAYTGTIYLPADNTRFSDVINDERQFISMTNVESKDFAVSKSYLAINKDLIELVEILEPDSYEEK
;
A
#
# COMPACT_ATOMS: atom_id res chain seq x y z
N MET A 1 -8.56 3.31 25.36
CA MET A 1 -8.78 3.60 24.85
C MET A 1 -8.76 4.07 24.01
N ALA A 2 -8.57 4.08 23.84
CA ALA A 2 -8.72 4.66 23.14
C ALA A 2 -8.71 4.45 22.12
N LYS A 3 -8.44 4.21 22.14
CA LYS A 3 -8.47 4.21 21.32
C LYS A 3 -8.83 4.19 20.31
N LYS A 4 -9.00 4.06 20.16
CA LYS A 4 -9.54 4.12 19.38
C LYS A 4 -9.83 4.61 18.53
N GLU A 5 -9.73 4.76 18.63
CA GLU A 5 -10.13 5.29 17.92
C GLU A 5 -9.86 5.73 16.70
N ARG A 6 -9.35 5.76 16.13
CA ARG A 6 -9.02 6.07 14.90
C ARG A 6 -9.44 5.19 13.91
N LYS A 7 -10.35 4.37 14.08
CA LYS A 7 -10.92 3.60 13.11
C LYS A 7 -11.55 4.39 12.11
N GLY A 8 -11.58 4.02 10.85
CA GLY A 8 -12.14 4.81 9.79
C GLY A 8 -11.24 5.93 9.35
N ASN A 9 -10.08 6.02 9.95
CA ASN A 9 -9.17 7.10 9.62
C ASN A 9 -8.18 6.73 8.55
N TYR A 10 -8.31 5.55 7.95
CA TYR A 10 -7.42 5.11 6.88
C TYR A 10 -8.25 4.68 5.70
N ARG A 11 -7.72 4.90 4.53
CA ARG A 11 -8.29 4.37 3.30
C ARG A 11 -7.38 3.26 2.82
N LYS A 12 -7.95 2.25 2.25
CA LYS A 12 -7.21 1.11 1.73
C LYS A 12 -7.25 1.15 0.21
N VAL A 13 -6.11 0.92 -0.39
CA VAL A 13 -6.01 0.86 -1.84
C VAL A 13 -5.32 -0.45 -2.18
N LYS A 14 -5.95 -1.25 -3.02
CA LYS A 14 -5.31 -2.46 -3.48
C LYS A 14 -4.54 -2.12 -4.75
N ALA A 15 -3.27 -2.45 -4.77
CA ALA A 15 -2.39 -2.01 -5.83
C ALA A 15 -1.48 -3.14 -6.29
N TRP A 16 -1.10 -3.05 -7.55
CA TRP A 16 -0.09 -3.92 -8.15
C TRP A 16 1.13 -3.04 -8.39
N VAL A 17 2.26 -3.47 -7.85
CA VAL A 17 3.50 -2.70 -7.91
C VAL A 17 4.54 -3.52 -8.66
N LYS A 18 5.04 -2.98 -9.75
CA LYS A 18 6.07 -3.64 -10.54
C LYS A 18 7.41 -2.99 -10.25
N THR A 19 8.36 -3.79 -9.81
CA THR A 19 9.72 -3.34 -9.61
C THR A 19 10.60 -3.93 -10.69
N VAL A 20 11.89 -3.57 -10.67
CA VAL A 20 12.81 -4.11 -11.66
C VAL A 20 12.97 -5.61 -11.54
N ASP A 21 12.74 -6.17 -10.35
CA ASP A 21 12.97 -7.60 -10.13
C ASP A 21 11.70 -8.43 -10.08
N SER A 22 10.58 -7.84 -9.74
CA SER A 22 9.40 -8.64 -9.46
C SER A 22 8.16 -7.77 -9.48
N ALA A 23 7.01 -8.38 -9.23
CA ALA A 23 5.75 -7.67 -9.12
C ALA A 23 5.03 -8.14 -7.87
N TYR A 24 4.31 -7.23 -7.23
CA TYR A 24 3.66 -7.48 -5.96
C TYR A 24 2.26 -6.93 -5.98
N THR A 25 1.32 -7.67 -5.39
CA THR A 25 -0.06 -7.21 -5.22
C THR A 25 -0.34 -7.14 -3.74
N GLY A 26 -0.85 -6.03 -3.28
CA GLY A 26 -1.14 -5.89 -1.86
C GLY A 26 -1.92 -4.64 -1.58
N THR A 27 -2.06 -4.35 -0.30
CA THR A 27 -2.84 -3.23 0.18
C THR A 27 -1.92 -2.13 0.69
N ILE A 28 -2.20 -0.91 0.27
CA ILE A 28 -1.49 0.28 0.72
C ILE A 28 -2.50 1.12 1.49
N TYR A 29 -2.13 1.55 2.69
CA TYR A 29 -3.01 2.36 3.52
C TYR A 29 -2.65 3.82 3.38
N LEU A 30 -3.67 4.64 3.21
CA LEU A 30 -3.51 6.08 3.10
C LEU A 30 -4.18 6.75 4.30
N PRO A 31 -3.65 7.88 4.75
CA PRO A 31 -4.38 8.65 5.76
C PRO A 31 -5.74 9.07 5.21
N ALA A 32 -6.69 9.25 6.10
CA ALA A 32 -8.07 9.57 5.70
C ALA A 32 -8.26 11.05 5.37
N ASP A 33 -7.23 11.86 5.50
CA ASP A 33 -7.35 13.27 5.18
C ASP A 33 -7.37 13.44 3.66
N ASN A 34 -6.87 14.54 3.16
CA ASN A 34 -6.89 14.80 1.73
C ASN A 34 -5.76 14.14 0.96
N THR A 35 -5.03 13.25 1.60
CA THR A 35 -3.89 12.61 0.96
C THR A 35 -4.37 11.74 -0.19
N ARG A 36 -3.76 11.90 -1.34
CA ARG A 36 -4.07 11.09 -2.51
C ARG A 36 -3.03 10.00 -2.65
N PHE A 37 -3.39 8.96 -3.40
CA PHE A 37 -2.47 7.87 -3.63
C PHE A 37 -1.17 8.38 -4.25
N SER A 38 -1.28 9.31 -5.20
CA SER A 38 -0.08 9.85 -5.84
C SER A 38 0.80 10.61 -4.85
N ASP A 39 0.20 11.19 -3.80
CA ASP A 39 0.99 11.87 -2.80
C ASP A 39 1.89 10.91 -2.04
N VAL A 40 1.37 9.72 -1.74
CA VAL A 40 2.15 8.70 -1.03
C VAL A 40 3.26 8.18 -1.93
N ILE A 41 2.98 8.00 -3.20
CA ILE A 41 3.99 7.50 -4.13
C ILE A 41 5.10 8.52 -4.30
N ASN A 42 4.77 9.80 -4.25
CA ASN A 42 5.72 10.86 -4.56
C ASN A 42 6.28 11.59 -3.34
N ASP A 43 5.95 11.13 -2.13
CA ASP A 43 6.47 11.83 -0.96
C ASP A 43 7.94 11.50 -0.75
N GLU A 44 8.51 12.03 0.32
CA GLU A 44 9.94 11.94 0.55
C GLU A 44 10.41 10.61 1.08
N ARG A 45 9.48 9.76 1.50
CA ARG A 45 9.88 8.50 2.09
C ARG A 45 10.47 7.59 1.02
N GLN A 46 11.52 6.90 1.38
CA GLN A 46 12.21 6.04 0.45
C GLN A 46 11.46 4.76 0.17
N PHE A 47 10.66 4.30 1.13
CA PHE A 47 9.97 3.02 1.01
C PHE A 47 8.47 3.20 1.07
N ILE A 48 7.77 2.36 0.34
CA ILE A 48 6.32 2.28 0.43
C ILE A 48 5.97 0.98 1.13
N SER A 49 5.03 1.04 2.06
CA SER A 49 4.65 -0.12 2.86
C SER A 49 3.40 -0.76 2.29
N MET A 50 3.41 -2.08 2.19
CA MET A 50 2.27 -2.84 1.71
C MET A 50 1.99 -3.96 2.70
N THR A 51 0.71 -4.31 2.82
CA THR A 51 0.29 -5.43 3.66
C THR A 51 -0.43 -6.46 2.80
N ASN A 52 -0.48 -7.68 3.30
CA ASN A 52 -1.14 -8.80 2.61
C ASN A 52 -0.62 -8.91 1.19
N VAL A 53 0.68 -9.04 1.05
CA VAL A 53 1.34 -8.95 -0.24
C VAL A 53 1.48 -10.32 -0.85
N GLU A 54 1.10 -10.42 -2.12
CA GLU A 54 1.24 -11.63 -2.91
C GLU A 54 2.16 -11.37 -4.08
N SER A 55 2.89 -12.39 -4.47
CA SER A 55 3.77 -12.33 -5.61
C SER A 55 4.00 -13.76 -6.08
N LYS A 56 4.21 -13.94 -7.37
CA LYS A 56 4.52 -15.27 -7.86
C LYS A 56 5.85 -15.77 -7.32
N ASP A 57 6.66 -14.87 -6.78
CA ASP A 57 7.95 -15.25 -6.21
C ASP A 57 7.84 -15.70 -4.76
N PHE A 58 6.65 -15.63 -4.16
CA PHE A 58 6.44 -16.01 -2.77
C PHE A 58 5.66 -17.30 -2.71
N ALA A 59 6.12 -18.24 -1.87
CA ALA A 59 5.35 -19.45 -1.65
C ALA A 59 4.05 -19.14 -0.92
N VAL A 60 4.08 -18.16 -0.02
CA VAL A 60 2.89 -17.74 0.71
C VAL A 60 2.88 -16.22 0.74
N SER A 61 1.71 -15.65 0.98
CA SER A 61 1.60 -14.20 1.06
C SER A 61 2.39 -13.69 2.26
N LYS A 62 2.80 -12.44 2.18
CA LYS A 62 3.54 -11.78 3.25
C LYS A 62 2.63 -10.78 3.92
N SER A 63 2.69 -10.72 5.25
CA SER A 63 1.85 -9.79 5.97
C SER A 63 2.31 -8.35 5.80
N TYR A 64 3.57 -8.14 5.54
CA TYR A 64 4.11 -6.79 5.41
C TYR A 64 5.32 -6.80 4.50
N LEU A 65 5.43 -5.79 3.66
CA LEU A 65 6.57 -5.64 2.79
C LEU A 65 6.82 -4.15 2.58
N ALA A 66 8.08 -3.74 2.68
CA ALA A 66 8.48 -2.37 2.37
C ALA A 66 9.27 -2.41 1.07
N ILE A 67 8.85 -1.61 0.11
CA ILE A 67 9.45 -1.62 -1.23
C ILE A 67 10.15 -0.30 -1.46
N ASN A 68 11.40 -0.36 -1.88
CA ASN A 68 12.19 0.83 -2.19
C ASN A 68 11.58 1.49 -3.43
N LYS A 69 11.19 2.75 -3.29
CA LYS A 69 10.54 3.47 -4.37
C LYS A 69 11.44 3.60 -5.60
N ASP A 70 12.73 3.62 -5.40
CA ASP A 70 13.65 3.74 -6.54
C ASP A 70 13.62 2.54 -7.45
N LEU A 71 13.10 1.42 -6.98
CA LEU A 71 13.03 0.21 -7.78
C LEU A 71 11.68 0.05 -8.49
N ILE A 72 10.74 0.93 -8.23
CA ILE A 72 9.39 0.79 -8.77
C ILE A 72 9.35 1.34 -10.18
N GLU A 73 8.86 0.52 -11.10
CA GLU A 73 8.71 0.94 -12.49
C GLU A 73 7.31 1.46 -12.76
N LEU A 74 6.31 0.83 -12.14
CA LEU A 74 4.94 1.33 -12.27
C LEU A 74 4.08 0.79 -11.14
N VAL A 75 2.98 1.45 -10.90
CA VAL A 75 2.00 1.09 -9.90
C VAL A 75 0.62 1.18 -10.54
N GLU A 76 -0.17 0.15 -10.34
CA GLU A 76 -1.53 0.15 -10.85
C GLU A 76 -2.50 -0.04 -9.70
N ILE A 77 -3.51 0.80 -9.62
CA ILE A 77 -4.55 0.65 -8.61
C ILE A 77 -5.55 -0.37 -9.13
N LEU A 78 -5.72 -1.45 -8.38
CA LEU A 78 -6.61 -2.53 -8.77
C LEU A 78 -8.02 -2.32 -8.26
N GLU A 79 -8.13 -1.74 -7.05
CA GLU A 79 -9.42 -1.42 -6.48
C GLU A 79 -9.33 -0.03 -5.92
N PRO A 80 -10.34 0.80 -6.14
CA PRO A 80 -10.27 2.18 -5.68
C PRO A 80 -10.27 2.26 -4.15
N ASP A 81 -9.99 3.46 -3.65
CA ASP A 81 -9.97 3.73 -2.22
C ASP A 81 -11.24 3.23 -1.57
N SER A 82 -11.10 2.70 -0.38
CA SER A 82 -12.25 2.45 0.47
C SER A 82 -11.80 2.75 1.89
N TYR A 83 -12.76 3.20 2.72
CA TYR A 83 -12.45 3.46 4.10
C TYR A 83 -12.46 2.18 4.89
N GLU A 84 -11.57 2.09 5.88
CA GLU A 84 -11.55 0.99 6.82
C GLU A 84 -12.72 1.20 7.74
N GLU A 85 -13.62 0.25 7.77
CA GLU A 85 -14.77 0.36 8.64
C GLU A 85 -14.47 -0.15 9.99
N LYS A 86 -14.90 0.07 10.65
CA LYS A 86 -14.91 -0.42 11.84
C LYS A 86 -15.03 -0.58 12.40
#